data_8531201b7095191a5cb36aa5c2da859e
#
_entry.id   8531201b7095191a5cb36aa5c2da859e
#
_cell.length_a   1.000
_cell.length_b   1.000
_cell.length_c   1.000
_cell.angle_alpha   90.00
_cell.angle_beta   90.00
_cell.angle_gamma   90.00
#
_symmetry.space_group_name_H-M   'P 1'
#
loop_
_entity.id
_entity.type
_entity.pdbx_description
1 polymer ?
#
loop_
_entity_poly.entity_id
_entity_poly.type
_entity_poly.pdbx_seq_one_letter_code
_entity_poly.pdbx_strand_id
1 'polypeptide(L)'
;MAHGKHQRKSKFSPSLLIIIALLMVMIAGLLAAVYFSKNDGPTEDPTVTTQSTTTETTAEPTTEPTTIPTTVETEPYITSTASIGVTGDMLLHPPLHASAKTGDSYDFSDMFRFIQNYYKRYDFMIANQEVPLAGAERGYSGYPLFNSPDAFATDLAEAGVDMVLTGNNHAVDMGKAGLLRTQDVVTDAGLLYLGTKKTADDPNYVIHEINGIRVGMMCYTYETYSEIPGQKEINGIPISKELGALVCSFNHDSTQTLFPDVEQSMAEMKEAGVDVTMMFIHWGQEYEIWQNGTQEFIAQGLCDLGVDVIVGGHPHVVQPFDTLTSSTGHTTYCIYSIGNAISSQNRYSLADSWQSIHTEDGMIFGVTFEKWNDGTVNIQDIHILPTWVNAYQGEDKQLYYIMPLDTELESWEDFGVENLNETYDSYKRTLAIVGPGLNEYREAAGLQPQPLEKEKN
;
A
#
# COMPACT_ATOMS: atom_id res chain seq x y z
N MET A 1 -52.33 -11.12 37.37
CA MET A 1 -52.63 -11.45 35.95
C MET A 1 -51.31 -11.91 35.32
N ALA A 2 -51.25 -13.19 34.98
CA ALA A 2 -50.02 -13.85 34.51
C ALA A 2 -49.82 -13.65 33.00
N HIS A 3 -48.64 -13.18 32.58
CA HIS A 3 -48.25 -13.13 31.16
C HIS A 3 -47.42 -14.36 30.83
N GLY A 4 -47.98 -15.27 30.04
CA GLY A 4 -47.33 -16.46 29.53
C GLY A 4 -46.33 -16.10 28.42
N LYS A 5 -45.07 -16.55 28.57
CA LYS A 5 -44.05 -16.52 27.52
C LYS A 5 -44.27 -17.68 26.54
N HIS A 6 -44.63 -17.38 25.30
CA HIS A 6 -44.59 -18.34 24.19
C HIS A 6 -43.15 -18.45 23.66
N GLN A 7 -42.51 -19.56 23.91
CA GLN A 7 -41.28 -19.97 23.21
C GLN A 7 -41.63 -20.47 21.79
N ARG A 8 -41.25 -19.74 20.75
CA ARG A 8 -41.27 -20.19 19.35
C ARG A 8 -40.11 -21.16 19.13
N LYS A 9 -40.36 -22.43 18.98
CA LYS A 9 -39.39 -23.42 18.48
C LYS A 9 -39.31 -23.22 16.96
N SER A 10 -38.13 -22.75 16.48
CA SER A 10 -37.81 -22.69 15.03
C SER A 10 -37.62 -24.14 14.52
N LYS A 11 -38.50 -24.58 13.62
CA LYS A 11 -38.29 -25.81 12.85
C LYS A 11 -37.52 -25.46 11.60
N PHE A 12 -36.35 -26.11 11.42
CA PHE A 12 -35.63 -25.98 10.17
C PHE A 12 -36.48 -26.49 8.99
N SER A 13 -36.40 -25.79 7.85
CA SER A 13 -37.17 -26.18 6.68
C SER A 13 -36.60 -27.51 6.12
N PRO A 14 -37.44 -28.40 5.58
CA PRO A 14 -36.97 -29.65 4.96
C PRO A 14 -35.94 -29.46 3.86
N SER A 15 -36.04 -28.36 3.12
CA SER A 15 -35.05 -27.97 2.08
C SER A 15 -33.67 -27.66 2.64
N LEU A 16 -33.58 -27.06 3.82
CA LEU A 16 -32.27 -26.79 4.46
C LEU A 16 -31.59 -28.08 4.92
N LEU A 17 -32.35 -29.07 5.39
CA LEU A 17 -31.80 -30.38 5.74
C LEU A 17 -31.28 -31.16 4.52
N ILE A 18 -31.94 -31.04 3.39
CA ILE A 18 -31.49 -31.66 2.13
C ILE A 18 -30.17 -31.03 1.65
N ILE A 19 -30.05 -29.70 1.71
CA ILE A 19 -28.82 -28.99 1.34
C ILE A 19 -27.65 -29.39 2.22
N ILE A 20 -27.85 -29.49 3.54
CA ILE A 20 -26.82 -29.94 4.47
C ILE A 20 -26.40 -31.38 4.19
N ALA A 21 -27.34 -32.29 3.86
CA ALA A 21 -27.04 -33.67 3.51
C ALA A 21 -26.22 -33.78 2.22
N LEU A 22 -26.53 -32.98 1.19
CA LEU A 22 -25.78 -32.94 -0.07
C LEU A 22 -24.35 -32.39 0.12
N LEU A 23 -24.17 -31.36 0.95
CA LEU A 23 -22.85 -30.82 1.32
C LEU A 23 -22.00 -31.87 2.04
N MET A 24 -22.56 -32.64 2.96
CA MET A 24 -21.86 -33.70 3.68
C MET A 24 -21.41 -34.83 2.75
N VAL A 25 -22.20 -35.18 1.72
CA VAL A 25 -21.81 -36.18 0.71
C VAL A 25 -20.69 -35.67 -0.19
N MET A 26 -20.68 -34.38 -0.60
CA MET A 26 -19.60 -33.79 -1.36
C MET A 26 -18.28 -33.74 -0.57
N ILE A 27 -18.32 -33.37 0.70
CA ILE A 27 -17.14 -33.35 1.57
C ILE A 27 -16.56 -34.77 1.76
N ALA A 28 -17.42 -35.77 1.95
CA ALA A 28 -16.98 -37.18 2.03
C ALA A 28 -16.34 -37.69 0.73
N GLY A 29 -16.85 -37.27 -0.42
CA GLY A 29 -16.28 -37.57 -1.74
C GLY A 29 -14.90 -36.96 -1.95
N LEU A 30 -14.71 -35.68 -1.55
CA LEU A 30 -13.43 -34.99 -1.61
C LEU A 30 -12.36 -35.63 -0.68
N LEU A 31 -12.75 -36.00 0.52
CA LEU A 31 -11.84 -36.70 1.47
C LEU A 31 -11.42 -38.07 0.96
N ALA A 32 -12.33 -38.82 0.29
CA ALA A 32 -11.99 -40.08 -0.34
C ALA A 32 -11.01 -39.90 -1.52
N ALA A 33 -11.21 -38.89 -2.36
CA ALA A 33 -10.31 -38.57 -3.47
C ALA A 33 -8.89 -38.25 -3.00
N VAL A 34 -8.76 -37.45 -1.92
CA VAL A 34 -7.45 -37.13 -1.30
C VAL A 34 -6.80 -38.37 -0.67
N TYR A 35 -7.58 -39.27 -0.07
CA TYR A 35 -7.06 -40.51 0.50
C TYR A 35 -6.50 -41.47 -0.55
N PHE A 36 -7.18 -41.62 -1.69
CA PHE A 36 -6.71 -42.48 -2.78
C PHE A 36 -5.53 -41.88 -3.58
N SER A 37 -5.45 -40.54 -3.69
CA SER A 37 -4.31 -39.85 -4.31
C SER A 37 -3.00 -39.98 -3.53
N LYS A 38 -3.04 -40.25 -2.22
CA LYS A 38 -1.84 -40.39 -1.36
C LYS A 38 -1.25 -41.80 -1.31
N ASN A 39 -1.91 -42.81 -1.91
CA ASN A 39 -1.51 -44.21 -1.77
C ASN A 39 -0.92 -44.85 -3.05
N ASP A 40 -0.70 -44.08 -4.13
CA ASP A 40 0.02 -44.60 -5.31
C ASP A 40 1.52 -44.29 -5.13
N GLY A 41 2.23 -45.22 -4.51
CA GLY A 41 3.68 -45.22 -4.44
C GLY A 41 4.30 -45.74 -5.76
N PRO A 42 5.54 -45.33 -6.09
CA PRO A 42 6.16 -45.67 -7.35
C PRO A 42 6.54 -47.15 -7.45
N THR A 43 6.15 -47.81 -8.53
CA THR A 43 6.59 -49.15 -8.93
C THR A 43 8.02 -49.11 -9.46
N GLU A 44 8.90 -49.88 -8.84
CA GLU A 44 10.27 -50.11 -9.30
C GLU A 44 10.28 -50.90 -10.62
N ASP A 45 11.07 -50.47 -11.59
CA ASP A 45 11.33 -51.18 -12.85
C ASP A 45 12.71 -51.89 -12.78
N PRO A 46 12.86 -53.11 -13.28
CA PRO A 46 14.03 -53.94 -12.99
C PRO A 46 15.25 -53.61 -13.87
N THR A 47 16.38 -53.67 -13.23
CA THR A 47 17.77 -53.52 -13.68
C THR A 47 18.08 -54.45 -14.87
N VAL A 48 18.56 -53.89 -15.97
CA VAL A 48 19.27 -54.63 -17.05
C VAL A 48 20.78 -54.39 -16.89
N THR A 49 21.47 -55.46 -16.52
CA THR A 49 22.93 -55.53 -16.48
C THR A 49 23.49 -55.80 -17.86
N THR A 50 24.25 -54.93 -18.46
CA THR A 50 25.09 -55.22 -19.64
C THR A 50 26.58 -55.07 -19.25
N GLN A 51 27.26 -56.19 -19.21
CA GLN A 51 28.75 -56.23 -19.17
C GLN A 51 29.29 -55.76 -20.51
N SER A 52 30.27 -54.87 -20.48
CA SER A 52 31.12 -54.58 -21.63
C SER A 52 32.56 -54.70 -21.26
N THR A 53 33.24 -55.47 -22.08
CA THR A 53 34.60 -55.98 -22.01
C THR A 53 35.60 -54.86 -22.24
N THR A 54 36.63 -54.81 -21.42
CA THR A 54 37.85 -54.01 -21.48
C THR A 54 38.70 -54.35 -22.70
N THR A 55 39.20 -53.33 -23.41
CA THR A 55 40.43 -53.42 -24.19
C THR A 55 41.31 -52.24 -23.80
N GLU A 56 42.43 -52.54 -23.17
CA GLU A 56 43.53 -51.61 -22.84
C GLU A 56 44.20 -51.13 -24.12
N THR A 57 44.36 -49.86 -24.27
CA THR A 57 45.38 -49.25 -25.15
C THR A 57 46.13 -48.17 -24.36
N THR A 58 47.37 -48.45 -24.10
CA THR A 58 48.36 -47.61 -23.43
C THR A 58 48.69 -46.40 -24.31
N ALA A 59 48.45 -45.19 -23.85
CA ALA A 59 49.01 -43.95 -24.39
C ALA A 59 49.53 -43.11 -23.24
N GLU A 60 50.78 -42.63 -23.36
CA GLU A 60 51.51 -41.80 -22.41
C GLU A 60 50.78 -40.47 -22.12
N PRO A 61 50.86 -39.93 -20.87
CA PRO A 61 50.19 -38.69 -20.51
C PRO A 61 51.03 -37.48 -20.93
N THR A 62 50.56 -36.73 -21.88
CA THR A 62 50.98 -35.32 -22.07
C THR A 62 50.31 -34.46 -21.02
N THR A 63 51.01 -34.00 -20.04
CA THR A 63 50.56 -33.09 -19.01
C THR A 63 50.49 -31.66 -19.58
N GLU A 64 49.34 -31.23 -20.08
CA GLU A 64 48.99 -29.80 -20.11
C GLU A 64 48.47 -29.38 -18.74
N PRO A 65 48.86 -28.20 -18.22
CA PRO A 65 48.33 -27.73 -16.95
C PRO A 65 46.87 -27.31 -17.13
N THR A 66 45.98 -28.15 -16.66
CA THR A 66 44.57 -27.78 -16.52
C THR A 66 44.47 -26.72 -15.42
N THR A 67 44.40 -25.45 -15.81
CA THR A 67 43.93 -24.39 -14.92
C THR A 67 42.51 -24.64 -14.62
N ILE A 68 42.20 -25.27 -13.49
CA ILE A 68 40.87 -25.29 -12.89
C ILE A 68 40.58 -23.83 -12.54
N PRO A 69 39.52 -23.19 -13.09
CA PRO A 69 39.12 -21.90 -12.63
C PRO A 69 38.70 -22.10 -11.17
N THR A 70 39.52 -21.63 -10.25
CA THR A 70 39.15 -21.49 -8.85
C THR A 70 38.08 -20.39 -8.83
N THR A 71 36.84 -20.77 -8.83
CA THR A 71 35.75 -19.87 -8.42
C THR A 71 36.08 -19.50 -6.97
N VAL A 72 36.65 -18.31 -6.80
CA VAL A 72 36.77 -17.71 -5.47
C VAL A 72 35.32 -17.46 -5.07
N GLU A 73 34.83 -18.28 -4.16
CA GLU A 73 33.57 -18.04 -3.48
C GLU A 73 33.77 -16.74 -2.70
N THR A 74 33.25 -15.65 -3.23
CA THR A 74 33.29 -14.35 -2.53
C THR A 74 32.26 -14.42 -1.42
N GLU A 75 32.67 -14.15 -0.18
CA GLU A 75 31.76 -14.01 0.96
C GLU A 75 30.60 -13.10 0.58
N PRO A 76 29.37 -13.39 1.05
CA PRO A 76 28.22 -12.54 0.80
C PRO A 76 28.44 -11.13 1.36
N TYR A 77 28.17 -10.10 0.55
CA TYR A 77 28.20 -8.70 0.98
C TYR A 77 27.12 -7.88 0.27
N ILE A 78 26.65 -6.83 0.95
CA ILE A 78 25.64 -5.90 0.44
C ILE A 78 26.31 -4.99 -0.60
N THR A 79 25.75 -4.92 -1.79
CA THR A 79 26.24 -4.08 -2.90
C THR A 79 25.54 -2.73 -2.94
N SER A 80 24.29 -2.67 -2.54
CA SER A 80 23.51 -1.42 -2.46
C SER A 80 22.33 -1.54 -1.51
N THR A 81 21.81 -0.38 -1.09
CA THR A 81 20.58 -0.24 -0.31
C THR A 81 19.69 0.82 -0.94
N ALA A 82 18.36 0.66 -0.82
CA ALA A 82 17.36 1.63 -1.24
C ALA A 82 16.32 1.79 -0.15
N SER A 83 16.10 3.01 0.32
CA SER A 83 15.06 3.36 1.28
C SER A 83 13.90 4.06 0.58
N ILE A 84 12.68 3.56 0.79
CA ILE A 84 11.44 4.12 0.24
C ILE A 84 10.56 4.56 1.40
N GLY A 85 10.13 5.82 1.37
CA GLY A 85 9.13 6.36 2.27
C GLY A 85 7.79 6.52 1.57
N VAL A 86 6.69 6.22 2.28
CA VAL A 86 5.34 6.42 1.78
C VAL A 86 4.54 7.20 2.81
N THR A 87 3.94 8.32 2.42
CA THR A 87 3.05 9.11 3.27
C THR A 87 1.61 9.04 2.76
N GLY A 88 0.65 9.26 3.66
CA GLY A 88 -0.76 8.98 3.47
C GLY A 88 -1.52 9.96 2.59
N ASP A 89 -2.83 9.99 2.82
CA ASP A 89 -3.80 10.71 2.00
C ASP A 89 -3.65 12.23 2.15
N MET A 90 -3.58 12.92 1.01
CA MET A 90 -3.50 14.38 0.94
C MET A 90 -4.79 14.94 0.35
N LEU A 91 -5.73 15.32 1.26
CA LEU A 91 -7.04 15.86 0.90
C LEU A 91 -7.08 17.37 1.12
N LEU A 92 -7.01 18.13 0.05
CA LEU A 92 -7.01 19.58 0.10
C LEU A 92 -8.44 20.15 0.14
N HIS A 93 -9.09 20.05 1.29
CA HIS A 93 -10.37 20.70 1.53
C HIS A 93 -10.25 22.25 1.50
N PRO A 94 -11.36 22.99 1.35
CA PRO A 94 -11.32 24.46 1.28
C PRO A 94 -10.57 25.17 2.42
N PRO A 95 -10.56 24.68 3.69
CA PRO A 95 -9.73 25.28 4.72
C PRO A 95 -8.22 25.24 4.43
N LEU A 96 -7.73 24.17 3.77
CA LEU A 96 -6.33 24.08 3.36
C LEU A 96 -6.02 25.04 2.19
N HIS A 97 -6.94 25.18 1.22
CA HIS A 97 -6.80 26.20 0.18
C HIS A 97 -6.73 27.60 0.82
N ALA A 98 -7.59 27.90 1.80
CA ALA A 98 -7.57 29.17 2.50
C ALA A 98 -6.27 29.40 3.30
N SER A 99 -5.73 28.34 3.90
CA SER A 99 -4.43 28.33 4.58
C SER A 99 -3.29 28.66 3.62
N ALA A 100 -3.28 28.06 2.45
CA ALA A 100 -2.24 28.25 1.44
C ALA A 100 -2.38 29.55 0.62
N LYS A 101 -3.53 30.24 0.70
CA LYS A 101 -3.79 31.41 -0.13
C LYS A 101 -2.86 32.59 0.21
N THR A 102 -2.18 33.13 -0.82
CA THR A 102 -1.25 34.25 -0.71
C THR A 102 -1.53 35.23 -1.85
N GLY A 103 -2.28 36.32 -1.57
CA GLY A 103 -2.75 37.25 -2.59
C GLY A 103 -3.67 36.57 -3.59
N ASP A 104 -3.29 36.58 -4.88
CA ASP A 104 -4.00 35.91 -5.97
C ASP A 104 -3.46 34.52 -6.28
N SER A 105 -2.45 34.05 -5.55
CA SER A 105 -1.79 32.75 -5.71
C SER A 105 -1.98 31.84 -4.50
N TYR A 106 -1.32 30.69 -4.54
CA TYR A 106 -1.29 29.69 -3.43
C TYR A 106 0.14 29.27 -3.16
N ASP A 107 0.45 29.00 -1.90
CA ASP A 107 1.73 28.50 -1.39
C ASP A 107 1.42 27.50 -0.29
N PHE A 108 1.68 26.22 -0.56
CA PHE A 108 1.45 25.10 0.37
C PHE A 108 2.72 24.71 1.14
N SER A 109 3.86 25.37 0.87
CA SER A 109 5.16 25.00 1.44
C SER A 109 5.17 24.95 2.96
N ASP A 110 4.41 25.84 3.60
CA ASP A 110 4.28 25.86 5.07
C ASP A 110 3.71 24.56 5.66
N MET A 111 2.83 23.86 4.92
CA MET A 111 2.26 22.59 5.39
C MET A 111 3.33 21.50 5.56
N PHE A 112 4.42 21.60 4.78
CA PHE A 112 5.53 20.66 4.78
C PHE A 112 6.71 21.12 5.63
N ARG A 113 6.66 22.31 6.25
CA ARG A 113 7.77 22.95 6.97
C ARG A 113 8.50 22.01 7.91
N PHE A 114 7.78 21.20 8.70
CA PHE A 114 8.35 20.34 9.72
C PHE A 114 8.67 18.92 9.21
N ILE A 115 7.97 18.46 8.16
CA ILE A 115 8.09 17.08 7.68
C ILE A 115 9.12 16.94 6.54
N GLN A 116 9.38 18.01 5.75
CA GLN A 116 10.22 17.92 4.55
C GLN A 116 11.61 17.35 4.79
N ASN A 117 12.23 17.60 5.96
CA ASN A 117 13.53 17.04 6.29
C ASN A 117 13.48 15.54 6.55
N TYR A 118 12.31 14.99 6.88
CA TYR A 118 12.09 13.55 7.02
C TYR A 118 11.83 12.91 5.67
N TYR A 119 11.08 13.56 4.77
CA TYR A 119 10.89 13.09 3.40
C TYR A 119 12.22 12.94 2.68
N LYS A 120 13.09 13.94 2.77
CA LYS A 120 14.42 13.97 2.14
C LYS A 120 15.45 12.98 2.73
N ARG A 121 15.09 12.19 3.75
CA ARG A 121 15.94 11.12 4.29
C ARG A 121 15.80 9.82 3.50
N TYR A 122 14.72 9.67 2.76
CA TYR A 122 14.48 8.50 1.89
C TYR A 122 15.14 8.71 0.53
N ASP A 123 15.61 7.63 -0.08
CA ASP A 123 16.13 7.65 -1.45
C ASP A 123 15.01 7.87 -2.47
N PHE A 124 13.76 7.53 -2.08
CA PHE A 124 12.57 7.74 -2.90
C PHE A 124 11.34 7.92 -2.02
N MET A 125 10.63 9.04 -2.19
CA MET A 125 9.48 9.38 -1.36
C MET A 125 8.19 9.41 -2.17
N ILE A 126 7.14 8.76 -1.66
CA ILE A 126 5.83 8.59 -2.32
C ILE A 126 4.73 9.19 -1.46
N ALA A 127 3.74 9.86 -2.09
CA ALA A 127 2.57 10.43 -1.41
C ALA A 127 1.26 10.10 -2.14
N ASN A 128 0.16 9.87 -1.43
CA ASN A 128 -1.15 9.76 -2.07
C ASN A 128 -1.75 11.15 -2.30
N GLN A 129 -1.71 11.62 -3.56
CA GLN A 129 -2.36 12.86 -3.96
C GLN A 129 -3.84 12.58 -4.26
N GLU A 130 -4.70 12.76 -3.27
CA GLU A 130 -6.13 12.44 -3.35
C GLU A 130 -6.98 13.60 -3.84
N VAL A 131 -6.42 14.43 -4.70
CA VAL A 131 -7.08 15.58 -5.32
C VAL A 131 -6.60 15.78 -6.74
N PRO A 132 -7.50 16.04 -7.72
CA PRO A 132 -7.11 16.45 -9.06
C PRO A 132 -6.64 17.93 -9.10
N LEU A 133 -5.79 18.24 -10.08
CA LEU A 133 -5.28 19.57 -10.42
C LEU A 133 -5.82 19.98 -11.79
N ALA A 134 -7.13 20.27 -11.83
CA ALA A 134 -7.86 20.45 -13.10
C ALA A 134 -7.92 21.90 -13.59
N GLY A 135 -7.27 22.84 -12.88
CA GLY A 135 -7.09 24.23 -13.27
C GLY A 135 -8.08 25.21 -12.63
N ALA A 136 -7.65 26.47 -12.54
CA ALA A 136 -8.41 27.55 -11.90
C ALA A 136 -9.71 27.88 -12.66
N GLU A 137 -9.76 27.66 -13.96
CA GLU A 137 -10.93 27.93 -14.80
C GLU A 137 -12.15 27.07 -14.45
N ARG A 138 -11.94 25.93 -13.74
CA ARG A 138 -13.01 25.06 -13.23
C ARG A 138 -13.48 25.45 -11.84
N GLY A 139 -12.78 26.41 -11.20
CA GLY A 139 -12.96 26.74 -9.80
C GLY A 139 -12.33 25.69 -8.88
N TYR A 140 -11.66 26.14 -7.82
CA TYR A 140 -11.15 25.25 -6.78
C TYR A 140 -12.27 24.82 -5.83
N SER A 141 -12.26 23.55 -5.44
CA SER A 141 -13.34 22.91 -4.66
C SER A 141 -12.80 21.82 -3.75
N GLY A 142 -13.58 21.45 -2.74
CA GLY A 142 -13.37 20.29 -1.89
C GLY A 142 -14.47 19.26 -2.09
N TYR A 143 -14.67 18.41 -1.05
CA TYR A 143 -15.69 17.38 -1.08
C TYR A 143 -17.07 17.92 -1.56
N PRO A 144 -17.85 17.20 -2.39
CA PRO A 144 -17.56 15.81 -2.86
C PRO A 144 -16.68 15.73 -4.12
N LEU A 145 -16.41 16.82 -4.82
CA LEU A 145 -15.63 16.86 -6.07
C LEU A 145 -14.48 17.83 -5.90
N PHE A 146 -13.29 17.30 -5.74
CA PHE A 146 -12.09 18.10 -5.51
C PHE A 146 -11.53 18.71 -6.79
N ASN A 147 -10.98 19.89 -6.65
CA ASN A 147 -10.07 20.52 -7.61
C ASN A 147 -9.15 21.48 -6.86
N SER A 148 -7.86 21.25 -6.91
CA SER A 148 -6.87 22.00 -6.13
C SER A 148 -5.92 22.83 -7.01
N PRO A 149 -5.26 23.88 -6.43
CA PRO A 149 -4.28 24.69 -7.13
C PRO A 149 -3.04 23.89 -7.55
N ASP A 150 -2.50 24.20 -8.76
CA ASP A 150 -1.31 23.57 -9.31
C ASP A 150 -0.05 23.75 -8.45
N ALA A 151 0.03 24.84 -7.70
CA ALA A 151 1.12 25.11 -6.76
C ALA A 151 1.36 23.93 -5.78
N PHE A 152 0.31 23.15 -5.47
CA PHE A 152 0.44 22.00 -4.61
C PHE A 152 1.45 20.97 -5.13
N ALA A 153 1.45 20.67 -6.43
CA ALA A 153 2.40 19.73 -7.01
C ALA A 153 3.84 20.24 -6.93
N THR A 154 4.06 21.53 -7.16
CA THR A 154 5.38 22.14 -7.06
C THR A 154 5.90 22.12 -5.62
N ASP A 155 5.06 22.55 -4.67
CA ASP A 155 5.45 22.61 -3.25
C ASP A 155 5.68 21.20 -2.68
N LEU A 156 4.94 20.19 -3.19
CA LEU A 156 5.13 18.80 -2.82
C LEU A 156 6.47 18.24 -3.31
N ALA A 157 6.85 18.54 -4.57
CA ALA A 157 8.16 18.18 -5.11
C ALA A 157 9.30 18.87 -4.34
N GLU A 158 9.17 20.15 -4.01
CA GLU A 158 10.15 20.89 -3.21
C GLU A 158 10.27 20.35 -1.77
N ALA A 159 9.18 19.82 -1.22
CA ALA A 159 9.18 19.15 0.07
C ALA A 159 9.96 17.83 0.07
N GLY A 160 10.25 17.26 -1.11
CA GLY A 160 11.06 16.06 -1.27
C GLY A 160 10.26 14.80 -1.60
N VAL A 161 9.05 14.95 -2.16
CA VAL A 161 8.31 13.84 -2.75
C VAL A 161 8.80 13.63 -4.19
N ASP A 162 8.94 12.36 -4.61
CA ASP A 162 9.40 11.96 -5.95
C ASP A 162 8.24 11.43 -6.81
N MET A 163 7.26 10.78 -6.18
CA MET A 163 6.12 10.18 -6.87
C MET A 163 4.81 10.46 -6.13
N VAL A 164 3.74 10.68 -6.88
CA VAL A 164 2.38 10.74 -6.33
C VAL A 164 1.52 9.58 -6.83
N LEU A 165 0.72 9.02 -5.91
CA LEU A 165 -0.32 8.07 -6.23
C LEU A 165 -1.57 8.85 -6.64
N THR A 166 -2.03 8.60 -7.86
CA THR A 166 -3.23 9.21 -8.45
C THR A 166 -4.36 8.20 -8.67
N GLY A 167 -4.13 6.93 -8.32
CA GLY A 167 -5.11 5.86 -8.35
C GLY A 167 -5.94 5.81 -7.07
N ASN A 168 -6.86 6.75 -6.88
CA ASN A 168 -7.75 6.87 -5.75
C ASN A 168 -9.19 7.20 -6.17
N ASN A 169 -10.14 7.21 -5.24
CA ASN A 169 -11.56 7.47 -5.53
C ASN A 169 -11.83 8.88 -6.07
N HIS A 170 -10.93 9.85 -5.87
CA HIS A 170 -11.03 11.21 -6.39
C HIS A 170 -10.34 11.43 -7.75
N ALA A 171 -9.74 10.40 -8.34
CA ALA A 171 -9.04 10.49 -9.63
C ALA A 171 -9.89 11.05 -10.78
N VAL A 172 -11.20 10.86 -10.72
CA VAL A 172 -12.15 11.20 -11.80
C VAL A 172 -13.07 12.38 -11.49
N ASP A 173 -12.93 13.06 -10.35
CA ASP A 173 -13.79 14.16 -9.90
C ASP A 173 -13.97 15.25 -10.96
N MET A 174 -12.93 15.53 -11.73
CA MET A 174 -12.92 16.51 -12.80
C MET A 174 -12.98 15.89 -14.21
N GLY A 175 -13.41 14.62 -14.30
CA GLY A 175 -13.55 13.87 -15.54
C GLY A 175 -12.24 13.63 -16.27
N LYS A 176 -12.30 13.09 -17.51
CA LYS A 176 -11.12 12.74 -18.30
C LYS A 176 -10.15 13.92 -18.50
N ALA A 177 -10.66 15.10 -18.78
CA ALA A 177 -9.80 16.27 -19.00
C ALA A 177 -9.07 16.70 -17.72
N GLY A 178 -9.73 16.61 -16.55
CA GLY A 178 -9.11 16.87 -15.25
C GLY A 178 -8.03 15.84 -14.92
N LEU A 179 -8.30 14.56 -15.13
CA LEU A 179 -7.34 13.48 -14.92
C LEU A 179 -6.07 13.68 -15.75
N LEU A 180 -6.22 13.89 -17.07
CA LEU A 180 -5.07 14.09 -17.97
C LEU A 180 -4.28 15.34 -17.62
N ARG A 181 -4.98 16.44 -17.25
CA ARG A 181 -4.31 17.67 -16.83
C ARG A 181 -3.55 17.48 -15.52
N THR A 182 -4.12 16.76 -14.55
CA THR A 182 -3.42 16.46 -13.30
C THR A 182 -2.08 15.76 -13.55
N GLN A 183 -2.06 14.80 -14.47
CA GLN A 183 -0.81 14.11 -14.86
C GLN A 183 0.20 15.08 -15.50
N ASP A 184 -0.25 16.03 -16.33
CA ASP A 184 0.63 17.04 -16.93
C ASP A 184 1.23 17.94 -15.85
N VAL A 185 0.41 18.48 -14.93
CA VAL A 185 0.86 19.35 -13.84
C VAL A 185 1.85 18.65 -12.92
N VAL A 186 1.57 17.40 -12.55
CA VAL A 186 2.44 16.57 -11.72
C VAL A 186 3.80 16.35 -12.41
N THR A 187 3.77 16.01 -13.71
CA THR A 187 5.00 15.81 -14.51
C THR A 187 5.79 17.12 -14.67
N ASP A 188 5.10 18.23 -14.93
CA ASP A 188 5.73 19.55 -15.07
C ASP A 188 6.38 20.03 -13.76
N ALA A 189 5.86 19.59 -12.60
CA ALA A 189 6.46 19.82 -11.29
C ALA A 189 7.68 18.90 -11.00
N GLY A 190 7.98 17.96 -11.89
CA GLY A 190 9.10 17.01 -11.73
C GLY A 190 8.76 15.75 -10.97
N LEU A 191 7.47 15.51 -10.65
CA LEU A 191 7.00 14.31 -9.95
C LEU A 191 6.68 13.20 -10.96
N LEU A 192 6.88 11.95 -10.53
CA LEU A 192 6.27 10.80 -11.17
C LEU A 192 4.82 10.61 -10.66
N TYR A 193 4.00 9.88 -11.41
CA TYR A 193 2.66 9.50 -10.96
C TYR A 193 2.38 8.02 -11.24
N LEU A 194 1.47 7.43 -10.46
CA LEU A 194 1.09 6.03 -10.56
C LEU A 194 -0.40 5.83 -10.23
N GLY A 195 -1.06 4.88 -10.92
CA GLY A 195 -2.47 4.52 -10.70
C GLY A 195 -3.43 5.12 -11.73
N THR A 196 -3.00 6.15 -12.47
CA THR A 196 -3.69 6.64 -13.68
C THR A 196 -2.77 6.60 -14.89
N LYS A 197 -3.34 6.54 -16.09
CA LYS A 197 -2.63 6.34 -17.36
C LYS A 197 -2.94 7.45 -18.37
N LYS A 198 -1.99 7.76 -19.27
CA LYS A 198 -2.20 8.68 -20.40
C LYS A 198 -3.05 8.04 -21.48
N THR A 199 -2.81 6.77 -21.74
CA THR A 199 -3.50 5.95 -22.75
C THR A 199 -3.92 4.61 -22.17
N ALA A 200 -4.88 3.95 -22.79
CA ALA A 200 -5.33 2.62 -22.38
C ALA A 200 -4.23 1.54 -22.53
N ASP A 201 -3.28 1.78 -23.42
CA ASP A 201 -2.21 0.84 -23.75
C ASP A 201 -1.00 0.97 -22.80
N ASP A 202 -0.96 1.99 -21.94
CA ASP A 202 0.09 2.13 -20.94
C ASP A 202 -0.02 1.01 -19.89
N PRO A 203 1.12 0.53 -19.34
CA PRO A 203 1.11 -0.51 -18.33
C PRO A 203 0.39 -0.07 -17.04
N ASN A 204 -0.10 -1.02 -16.26
CA ASN A 204 -0.71 -0.77 -14.95
C ASN A 204 0.34 -0.68 -13.83
N TYR A 205 1.61 -0.59 -14.17
CA TYR A 205 2.74 -0.53 -13.24
C TYR A 205 3.82 0.42 -13.76
N VAL A 206 4.73 0.78 -12.87
CA VAL A 206 6.00 1.42 -13.22
C VAL A 206 7.16 0.60 -12.65
N ILE A 207 8.31 0.64 -13.31
CA ILE A 207 9.57 0.13 -12.77
C ILE A 207 10.48 1.32 -12.57
N HIS A 208 10.93 1.52 -11.34
CA HIS A 208 11.89 2.58 -11.02
C HIS A 208 13.15 1.97 -10.40
N GLU A 209 14.32 2.43 -10.85
CA GLU A 209 15.58 1.97 -10.31
C GLU A 209 16.07 2.96 -9.24
N ILE A 210 16.20 2.47 -8.01
CA ILE A 210 16.63 3.25 -6.85
C ILE A 210 17.93 2.62 -6.35
N ASN A 211 19.05 3.33 -6.46
CA ASN A 211 20.37 2.87 -6.03
C ASN A 211 20.75 1.47 -6.60
N GLY A 212 20.33 1.16 -7.84
CA GLY A 212 20.62 -0.13 -8.48
C GLY A 212 19.69 -1.28 -8.07
N ILE A 213 18.63 -1.00 -7.30
CA ILE A 213 17.51 -1.91 -7.01
C ILE A 213 16.31 -1.52 -7.87
N ARG A 214 15.80 -2.48 -8.65
CA ARG A 214 14.65 -2.28 -9.54
C ARG A 214 13.36 -2.59 -8.81
N VAL A 215 12.60 -1.57 -8.48
CA VAL A 215 11.33 -1.66 -7.76
C VAL A 215 10.17 -1.58 -8.75
N GLY A 216 9.35 -2.62 -8.79
CA GLY A 216 8.10 -2.64 -9.54
C GLY A 216 6.96 -2.14 -8.66
N MET A 217 6.22 -1.14 -9.13
CA MET A 217 5.18 -0.48 -8.34
C MET A 217 3.85 -0.49 -9.08
N MET A 218 2.77 -0.84 -8.38
CA MET A 218 1.38 -0.82 -8.86
C MET A 218 0.53 0.02 -7.93
N CYS A 219 -0.51 0.69 -8.46
CA CYS A 219 -1.46 1.45 -7.65
C CYS A 219 -2.88 1.27 -8.18
N TYR A 220 -3.79 0.82 -7.32
CA TYR A 220 -5.18 0.55 -7.69
C TYR A 220 -6.16 1.20 -6.72
N THR A 221 -7.34 1.58 -7.24
CA THR A 221 -8.47 2.06 -6.44
C THR A 221 -9.71 1.19 -6.66
N TYR A 222 -10.60 1.17 -5.68
CA TYR A 222 -11.88 0.47 -5.80
C TYR A 222 -12.86 1.24 -6.69
N GLU A 223 -13.74 0.49 -7.37
CA GLU A 223 -14.93 1.01 -8.05
C GLU A 223 -16.11 0.99 -7.07
N THR A 224 -16.90 2.05 -7.03
CA THR A 224 -18.14 2.07 -6.25
C THR A 224 -19.22 1.22 -6.92
N TYR A 225 -20.21 0.77 -6.13
CA TYR A 225 -21.33 0.00 -6.64
C TYR A 225 -22.13 0.80 -7.68
N SER A 226 -22.48 0.15 -8.79
CA SER A 226 -23.37 0.69 -9.83
C SER A 226 -24.63 -0.19 -9.98
N GLU A 227 -25.80 0.44 -10.01
CA GLU A 227 -27.07 -0.25 -10.32
C GLU A 227 -27.16 -0.69 -11.79
N ILE A 228 -26.28 -0.15 -12.65
CA ILE A 228 -26.27 -0.45 -14.10
C ILE A 228 -25.24 -1.54 -14.38
N PRO A 229 -25.65 -2.73 -14.83
CA PRO A 229 -24.72 -3.82 -15.13
C PRO A 229 -23.63 -3.40 -16.16
N GLY A 230 -22.37 -3.59 -15.78
CA GLY A 230 -21.21 -3.27 -16.63
C GLY A 230 -20.83 -1.78 -16.66
N GLN A 231 -21.55 -0.92 -15.94
CA GLN A 231 -21.18 0.46 -15.72
C GLN A 231 -20.12 0.51 -14.62
N LYS A 232 -18.95 1.11 -14.90
CA LYS A 232 -17.99 1.47 -13.88
C LYS A 232 -18.36 2.79 -13.22
N GLU A 233 -18.21 2.85 -11.91
CA GLU A 233 -18.35 4.07 -11.13
C GLU A 233 -17.15 4.21 -10.18
N ILE A 234 -16.65 5.42 -10.03
CA ILE A 234 -15.62 5.76 -9.04
C ILE A 234 -16.16 6.94 -8.25
N ASN A 235 -16.16 6.87 -6.92
CA ASN A 235 -16.76 7.86 -6.03
C ASN A 235 -18.24 8.17 -6.39
N GLY A 236 -19.01 7.16 -6.79
CA GLY A 236 -20.40 7.34 -7.25
C GLY A 236 -20.55 8.09 -8.57
N ILE A 237 -19.45 8.35 -9.28
CA ILE A 237 -19.44 9.00 -10.59
C ILE A 237 -19.41 7.93 -11.69
N PRO A 238 -20.49 7.81 -12.52
CA PRO A 238 -20.45 6.94 -13.69
C PRO A 238 -19.37 7.41 -14.68
N ILE A 239 -18.49 6.51 -15.06
CA ILE A 239 -17.38 6.83 -15.98
C ILE A 239 -17.52 6.12 -17.31
N SER A 240 -17.12 6.78 -18.40
CA SER A 240 -17.09 6.16 -19.73
C SER A 240 -16.05 5.05 -19.79
N LYS A 241 -16.19 4.15 -20.76
CA LYS A 241 -15.21 3.08 -20.98
C LYS A 241 -13.81 3.63 -21.24
N GLU A 242 -13.70 4.75 -21.99
CA GLU A 242 -12.43 5.41 -22.28
C GLU A 242 -11.79 6.00 -21.02
N LEU A 243 -12.57 6.60 -20.12
CA LEU A 243 -12.05 7.12 -18.85
C LEU A 243 -11.68 5.97 -17.91
N GLY A 244 -12.52 4.94 -17.82
CA GLY A 244 -12.25 3.78 -16.99
C GLY A 244 -11.00 2.99 -17.40
N ALA A 245 -10.59 3.07 -18.68
CA ALA A 245 -9.34 2.47 -19.14
C ALA A 245 -8.09 3.26 -18.72
N LEU A 246 -8.26 4.49 -18.24
CA LEU A 246 -7.16 5.36 -17.77
C LEU A 246 -6.95 5.31 -16.25
N VAL A 247 -7.77 4.54 -15.52
CA VAL A 247 -7.63 4.38 -14.07
C VAL A 247 -7.41 2.92 -13.76
N CYS A 248 -6.36 2.61 -13.02
CA CYS A 248 -6.14 1.29 -12.47
C CYS A 248 -7.14 1.06 -11.33
N SER A 249 -8.21 0.31 -11.60
CA SER A 249 -9.30 0.12 -10.66
C SER A 249 -9.80 -1.32 -10.62
N PHE A 250 -10.41 -1.71 -9.52
CA PHE A 250 -11.03 -3.03 -9.33
C PHE A 250 -12.46 -2.90 -8.84
N ASN A 251 -13.29 -3.85 -9.20
CA ASN A 251 -14.70 -3.86 -8.82
C ASN A 251 -14.86 -4.19 -7.33
N HIS A 252 -15.54 -3.34 -6.57
CA HIS A 252 -15.77 -3.52 -5.14
C HIS A 252 -16.54 -4.80 -4.81
N ASP A 253 -17.59 -5.12 -5.60
CA ASP A 253 -18.43 -6.30 -5.39
C ASP A 253 -17.83 -7.60 -5.93
N SER A 254 -16.79 -7.46 -6.75
CA SER A 254 -16.06 -8.58 -7.36
C SER A 254 -14.55 -8.32 -7.30
N THR A 255 -14.03 -8.27 -6.10
CA THR A 255 -12.61 -7.97 -5.82
C THR A 255 -11.64 -8.90 -6.57
N GLN A 256 -12.10 -10.09 -6.97
CA GLN A 256 -11.36 -11.04 -7.81
C GLN A 256 -10.99 -10.48 -9.19
N THR A 257 -11.62 -9.39 -9.64
CA THR A 257 -11.27 -8.74 -10.93
C THR A 257 -9.89 -8.08 -10.89
N LEU A 258 -9.36 -7.79 -9.71
CA LEU A 258 -8.01 -7.25 -9.52
C LEU A 258 -6.91 -8.26 -9.89
N PHE A 259 -7.08 -9.53 -9.50
CA PHE A 259 -6.00 -10.50 -9.53
C PHE A 259 -5.46 -10.81 -10.93
N PRO A 260 -6.27 -10.96 -12.01
CA PRO A 260 -5.74 -11.19 -13.35
C PRO A 260 -4.85 -10.04 -13.86
N ASP A 261 -5.22 -8.79 -13.58
CA ASP A 261 -4.42 -7.63 -13.97
C ASP A 261 -3.10 -7.57 -13.21
N VAL A 262 -3.13 -7.89 -11.92
CA VAL A 262 -1.92 -7.97 -11.09
C VAL A 262 -1.04 -9.14 -11.52
N GLU A 263 -1.60 -10.32 -11.78
CA GLU A 263 -0.87 -11.50 -12.24
C GLU A 263 -0.12 -11.19 -13.56
N GLN A 264 -0.78 -10.52 -14.49
CA GLN A 264 -0.14 -10.09 -15.75
C GLN A 264 0.98 -9.09 -15.47
N SER A 265 0.74 -8.05 -14.66
CA SER A 265 1.74 -7.04 -14.30
C SER A 265 2.95 -7.67 -13.60
N MET A 266 2.74 -8.61 -12.67
CA MET A 266 3.81 -9.35 -11.99
C MET A 266 4.64 -10.18 -12.96
N ALA A 267 4.01 -10.84 -13.94
CA ALA A 267 4.73 -11.60 -14.95
C ALA A 267 5.59 -10.70 -15.85
N GLU A 268 5.06 -9.55 -16.29
CA GLU A 268 5.77 -8.58 -17.11
C GLU A 268 6.94 -7.93 -16.34
N MET A 269 6.74 -7.56 -15.07
CA MET A 269 7.78 -7.01 -14.19
C MET A 269 8.89 -8.03 -13.94
N LYS A 270 8.54 -9.29 -13.74
CA LYS A 270 9.51 -10.39 -13.59
C LYS A 270 10.35 -10.58 -14.85
N GLU A 271 9.73 -10.57 -16.04
CA GLU A 271 10.45 -10.64 -17.33
C GLU A 271 11.37 -9.43 -17.52
N ALA A 272 10.94 -8.25 -17.05
CA ALA A 272 11.74 -7.04 -17.05
C ALA A 272 12.89 -7.05 -16.03
N GLY A 273 12.97 -8.06 -15.15
CA GLY A 273 14.03 -8.18 -14.13
C GLY A 273 13.84 -7.23 -12.95
N VAL A 274 12.60 -7.07 -12.46
CA VAL A 274 12.30 -6.37 -11.21
C VAL A 274 12.83 -7.18 -10.04
N ASP A 275 13.45 -6.49 -9.08
CA ASP A 275 14.03 -7.11 -7.89
C ASP A 275 13.00 -7.27 -6.76
N VAL A 276 12.12 -6.28 -6.56
CA VAL A 276 11.06 -6.26 -5.53
C VAL A 276 9.81 -5.54 -6.03
N THR A 277 8.67 -5.84 -5.43
CA THR A 277 7.37 -5.30 -5.86
C THR A 277 6.62 -4.63 -4.72
N MET A 278 5.99 -3.47 -5.02
CA MET A 278 5.13 -2.75 -4.08
C MET A 278 3.75 -2.52 -4.70
N MET A 279 2.71 -2.80 -3.94
CA MET A 279 1.32 -2.50 -4.27
C MET A 279 0.83 -1.37 -3.40
N PHE A 280 0.37 -0.28 -4.02
CA PHE A 280 -0.39 0.77 -3.36
C PHE A 280 -1.86 0.55 -3.66
N ILE A 281 -2.70 0.52 -2.65
CA ILE A 281 -4.10 0.17 -2.84
C ILE A 281 -5.04 1.07 -2.02
N HIS A 282 -5.97 1.69 -2.72
CA HIS A 282 -6.98 2.57 -2.15
C HIS A 282 -8.25 1.76 -1.92
N TRP A 283 -8.54 1.39 -0.68
CA TRP A 283 -9.53 0.38 -0.30
C TRP A 283 -10.10 0.56 1.10
N GLY A 284 -11.02 -0.33 1.50
CA GLY A 284 -11.55 -0.39 2.86
C GLY A 284 -12.77 0.51 3.05
N GLN A 285 -12.99 0.92 4.29
CA GLN A 285 -14.12 1.75 4.71
C GLN A 285 -13.59 2.99 5.42
N GLU A 286 -14.08 4.17 5.05
CA GLU A 286 -13.72 5.43 5.70
C GLU A 286 -13.95 5.38 7.21
N TYR A 287 -12.95 5.88 7.96
CA TYR A 287 -12.94 6.07 9.41
C TYR A 287 -12.92 4.78 10.26
N GLU A 288 -12.82 3.60 9.64
CA GLU A 288 -12.65 2.35 10.35
C GLU A 288 -11.17 2.10 10.66
N ILE A 289 -10.82 2.02 11.96
CA ILE A 289 -9.42 1.83 12.43
C ILE A 289 -8.94 0.37 12.34
N TRP A 290 -9.81 -0.55 11.93
CA TRP A 290 -9.48 -1.96 11.69
C TRP A 290 -9.79 -2.31 10.24
N GLN A 291 -8.93 -3.12 9.65
CA GLN A 291 -9.18 -3.68 8.32
C GLN A 291 -10.44 -4.56 8.34
N ASN A 292 -11.11 -4.63 7.20
CA ASN A 292 -12.27 -5.49 7.01
C ASN A 292 -11.91 -6.76 6.23
N GLY A 293 -12.83 -7.75 6.21
CA GLY A 293 -12.59 -9.02 5.54
C GLY A 293 -12.35 -8.91 4.02
N THR A 294 -12.78 -7.83 3.36
CA THR A 294 -12.47 -7.58 1.94
C THR A 294 -11.01 -7.18 1.78
N GLN A 295 -10.48 -6.32 2.65
CA GLN A 295 -9.08 -5.95 2.67
C GLN A 295 -8.19 -7.18 2.94
N GLU A 296 -8.55 -8.00 3.93
CA GLU A 296 -7.83 -9.25 4.25
C GLU A 296 -7.82 -10.24 3.05
N PHE A 297 -8.96 -10.39 2.38
CA PHE A 297 -9.07 -11.26 1.20
C PHE A 297 -8.20 -10.77 0.04
N ILE A 298 -8.20 -9.46 -0.23
CA ILE A 298 -7.35 -8.88 -1.29
C ILE A 298 -5.88 -8.99 -0.90
N ALA A 299 -5.50 -8.65 0.34
CA ALA A 299 -4.12 -8.73 0.80
C ALA A 299 -3.56 -10.15 0.68
N GLN A 300 -4.33 -11.17 1.09
CA GLN A 300 -3.92 -12.57 0.93
C GLN A 300 -3.79 -12.97 -0.54
N GLY A 301 -4.71 -12.53 -1.41
CA GLY A 301 -4.63 -12.80 -2.84
C GLY A 301 -3.40 -12.16 -3.49
N LEU A 302 -3.03 -10.94 -3.12
CA LEU A 302 -1.80 -10.27 -3.56
C LEU A 302 -0.55 -11.00 -3.05
N CYS A 303 -0.58 -11.50 -1.82
CA CYS A 303 0.47 -12.35 -1.25
C CYS A 303 0.63 -13.66 -2.03
N ASP A 304 -0.48 -14.30 -2.40
CA ASP A 304 -0.45 -15.53 -3.21
C ASP A 304 0.10 -15.29 -4.63
N LEU A 305 -0.02 -14.05 -5.16
CA LEU A 305 0.59 -13.62 -6.43
C LEU A 305 2.06 -13.20 -6.29
N GLY A 306 2.60 -13.13 -5.07
CA GLY A 306 4.01 -12.84 -4.81
C GLY A 306 4.35 -11.36 -4.71
N VAL A 307 3.41 -10.49 -4.37
CA VAL A 307 3.68 -9.08 -4.05
C VAL A 307 4.45 -9.00 -2.74
N ASP A 308 5.54 -8.21 -2.68
CA ASP A 308 6.42 -8.15 -1.49
C ASP A 308 5.89 -7.19 -0.42
N VAL A 309 5.40 -6.01 -0.82
CA VAL A 309 4.92 -4.98 0.11
C VAL A 309 3.57 -4.42 -0.34
N ILE A 310 2.62 -4.30 0.58
CA ILE A 310 1.30 -3.69 0.35
C ILE A 310 1.17 -2.46 1.26
N VAL A 311 0.84 -1.32 0.66
CA VAL A 311 0.57 -0.06 1.36
C VAL A 311 -0.83 0.43 1.01
N GLY A 312 -1.72 0.40 2.01
CA GLY A 312 -3.12 0.82 1.86
C GLY A 312 -3.35 2.29 2.21
N GLY A 313 -4.40 2.87 1.61
CA GLY A 313 -4.96 4.19 1.85
C GLY A 313 -6.47 4.18 1.70
N HIS A 314 -7.17 5.32 1.82
CA HIS A 314 -8.60 5.54 1.77
C HIS A 314 -9.32 5.61 3.13
N PRO A 315 -9.07 4.77 4.14
CA PRO A 315 -9.81 4.88 5.41
C PRO A 315 -9.64 6.24 6.11
N HIS A 316 -8.67 7.07 5.71
CA HIS A 316 -8.32 8.36 6.32
C HIS A 316 -7.94 8.26 7.81
N VAL A 317 -7.70 7.05 8.27
CA VAL A 317 -7.20 6.69 9.60
C VAL A 317 -6.16 5.59 9.44
N VAL A 318 -5.23 5.50 10.39
CA VAL A 318 -4.26 4.41 10.39
C VAL A 318 -4.95 3.07 10.68
N GLN A 319 -4.50 2.01 10.03
CA GLN A 319 -4.96 0.63 10.26
C GLN A 319 -3.76 -0.29 10.55
N PRO A 320 -3.98 -1.52 11.04
CA PRO A 320 -2.91 -2.43 11.44
C PRO A 320 -1.87 -2.74 10.36
N PHE A 321 -0.69 -3.14 10.83
CA PHE A 321 0.34 -3.80 10.04
C PHE A 321 0.25 -5.31 10.25
N ASP A 322 0.47 -6.10 9.18
CA ASP A 322 0.43 -7.55 9.21
C ASP A 322 1.54 -8.17 8.34
N THR A 323 1.95 -9.37 8.69
CA THR A 323 2.87 -10.20 7.92
C THR A 323 2.12 -11.41 7.38
N LEU A 324 1.91 -11.45 6.07
CA LEU A 324 1.15 -12.49 5.38
C LEU A 324 2.10 -13.55 4.81
N THR A 325 1.62 -14.78 4.75
CA THR A 325 2.36 -15.89 4.12
C THR A 325 1.46 -16.57 3.11
N SER A 326 1.95 -16.72 1.88
CA SER A 326 1.25 -17.41 0.80
C SER A 326 1.31 -18.93 0.98
N SER A 327 0.47 -19.63 0.24
CA SER A 327 0.48 -21.10 0.17
C SER A 327 1.79 -21.68 -0.35
N THR A 328 2.61 -20.88 -1.05
CA THR A 328 3.93 -21.26 -1.58
C THR A 328 5.09 -20.87 -0.67
N GLY A 329 4.80 -20.21 0.46
CA GLY A 329 5.81 -19.76 1.45
C GLY A 329 6.38 -18.38 1.16
N HIS A 330 5.83 -17.61 0.18
CA HIS A 330 6.18 -16.20 -0.02
C HIS A 330 5.66 -15.35 1.14
N THR A 331 6.43 -14.37 1.59
CA THR A 331 6.04 -13.45 2.67
C THR A 331 5.75 -12.06 2.09
N THR A 332 4.61 -11.50 2.48
CA THR A 332 4.20 -10.13 2.12
C THR A 332 3.99 -9.31 3.39
N TYR A 333 4.49 -8.08 3.38
CA TYR A 333 4.30 -7.12 4.46
C TYR A 333 3.22 -6.12 4.07
N CYS A 334 2.16 -6.04 4.88
CA CYS A 334 0.97 -5.26 4.59
C CYS A 334 0.70 -4.24 5.71
N ILE A 335 0.69 -2.95 5.36
CA ILE A 335 0.04 -1.92 6.17
C ILE A 335 -1.30 -1.59 5.54
N TYR A 336 -2.41 -1.86 6.26
CA TYR A 336 -3.76 -1.74 5.68
C TYR A 336 -4.18 -0.30 5.41
N SER A 337 -3.72 0.67 6.19
CA SER A 337 -3.85 2.10 5.89
C SER A 337 -2.81 2.92 6.66
N ILE A 338 -2.24 3.92 5.99
CA ILE A 338 -1.27 4.84 6.57
C ILE A 338 -1.90 6.18 6.99
N GLY A 339 -3.23 6.32 6.92
CA GLY A 339 -4.00 7.47 7.36
C GLY A 339 -3.80 8.74 6.51
N ASN A 340 -4.18 9.88 7.04
CA ASN A 340 -4.00 11.16 6.37
C ASN A 340 -2.57 11.71 6.55
N ALA A 341 -1.93 12.13 5.46
CA ALA A 341 -0.75 12.96 5.55
C ALA A 341 -1.15 14.41 5.86
N ILE A 342 -2.13 14.96 5.11
CA ILE A 342 -2.71 16.27 5.38
C ILE A 342 -4.18 16.31 4.97
N SER A 343 -5.04 16.79 5.90
CA SER A 343 -6.46 16.96 5.68
C SER A 343 -7.01 18.00 6.67
N SER A 344 -8.20 18.57 6.42
CA SER A 344 -8.94 19.31 7.44
C SER A 344 -9.94 18.46 8.20
N GLN A 345 -9.99 17.16 7.93
CA GLN A 345 -10.74 16.21 8.75
C GLN A 345 -10.11 16.14 10.15
N ASN A 346 -10.91 16.28 11.17
CA ASN A 346 -10.45 16.28 12.55
C ASN A 346 -11.60 15.96 13.51
N ARG A 347 -11.27 15.84 14.82
CA ARG A 347 -12.22 15.56 15.90
C ARG A 347 -13.42 16.51 15.99
N TYR A 348 -13.36 17.67 15.36
CA TYR A 348 -14.41 18.68 15.39
C TYR A 348 -15.21 18.75 14.09
N SER A 349 -14.62 18.37 12.96
CA SER A 349 -15.24 18.45 11.62
C SER A 349 -16.16 17.26 11.31
N LEU A 350 -15.93 16.12 11.97
CA LEU A 350 -16.70 14.87 11.81
C LEU A 350 -17.53 14.58 13.07
N ALA A 351 -18.30 15.53 13.52
CA ALA A 351 -18.84 15.73 14.87
C ALA A 351 -19.63 14.57 15.51
N ASP A 352 -19.92 13.47 14.83
CA ASP A 352 -20.75 12.36 15.36
C ASP A 352 -20.02 11.00 15.43
N SER A 353 -18.71 10.95 15.15
CA SER A 353 -17.93 9.72 15.20
C SER A 353 -16.84 9.80 16.29
N TRP A 354 -16.81 8.84 17.20
CA TRP A 354 -15.71 8.68 18.17
C TRP A 354 -14.37 8.41 17.47
N GLN A 355 -14.39 7.98 16.20
CA GLN A 355 -13.25 7.70 15.35
C GLN A 355 -12.68 8.97 14.71
N SER A 356 -13.38 10.10 14.74
CA SER A 356 -12.97 11.35 14.08
C SER A 356 -11.59 11.86 14.52
N ILE A 357 -11.18 11.60 15.76
CA ILE A 357 -9.85 11.97 16.26
C ILE A 357 -8.72 11.26 15.51
N HIS A 358 -8.97 10.04 15.01
CA HIS A 358 -7.98 9.27 14.27
C HIS A 358 -7.69 9.83 12.88
N THR A 359 -8.56 10.69 12.34
CA THR A 359 -8.30 11.34 11.03
C THR A 359 -7.21 12.40 11.08
N GLU A 360 -6.77 12.79 12.29
CA GLU A 360 -5.63 13.67 12.50
C GLU A 360 -4.30 12.89 12.49
N ASP A 361 -4.35 11.56 12.63
CA ASP A 361 -3.21 10.68 12.75
C ASP A 361 -2.82 10.10 11.40
N GLY A 362 -1.53 10.06 11.11
CA GLY A 362 -0.96 9.46 9.92
C GLY A 362 0.44 8.90 10.21
N MET A 363 1.14 8.53 9.16
CA MET A 363 2.53 8.09 9.27
C MET A 363 3.31 8.27 7.98
N ILE A 364 4.63 8.25 8.08
CA ILE A 364 5.50 7.79 7.00
C ILE A 364 5.76 6.31 7.25
N PHE A 365 5.39 5.47 6.30
CA PHE A 365 5.77 4.06 6.26
C PHE A 365 7.07 3.95 5.50
N GLY A 366 8.13 3.47 6.15
CA GLY A 366 9.47 3.32 5.59
C GLY A 366 9.82 1.87 5.37
N VAL A 367 10.36 1.54 4.20
CA VAL A 367 10.94 0.23 3.88
C VAL A 367 12.33 0.41 3.31
N THR A 368 13.28 -0.40 3.77
CA THR A 368 14.66 -0.42 3.26
C THR A 368 14.95 -1.78 2.65
N PHE A 369 15.39 -1.76 1.40
CA PHE A 369 15.85 -2.94 0.67
C PHE A 369 17.37 -2.99 0.65
N GLU A 370 17.93 -4.19 0.66
CA GLU A 370 19.36 -4.44 0.45
C GLU A 370 19.58 -5.43 -0.68
N LYS A 371 20.53 -5.13 -1.57
CA LYS A 371 20.94 -6.00 -2.67
C LYS A 371 22.30 -6.61 -2.38
N TRP A 372 22.39 -7.92 -2.52
CA TRP A 372 23.60 -8.70 -2.27
C TRP A 372 24.39 -8.95 -3.55
N ASN A 373 25.67 -9.32 -3.40
CA ASN A 373 26.57 -9.58 -4.53
C ASN A 373 26.19 -10.80 -5.38
N ASP A 374 25.30 -11.64 -4.91
CA ASP A 374 24.70 -12.74 -5.68
C ASP A 374 23.45 -12.33 -6.47
N GLY A 375 23.01 -11.07 -6.32
CA GLY A 375 21.85 -10.49 -6.97
C GLY A 375 20.56 -10.61 -6.18
N THR A 376 20.54 -11.31 -5.03
CA THR A 376 19.37 -11.35 -4.14
C THR A 376 19.05 -9.98 -3.56
N VAL A 377 17.76 -9.67 -3.44
CA VAL A 377 17.29 -8.48 -2.73
C VAL A 377 16.40 -8.91 -1.59
N ASN A 378 16.65 -8.33 -0.41
CA ASN A 378 15.92 -8.59 0.82
C ASN A 378 15.35 -7.28 1.39
N ILE A 379 14.29 -7.38 2.18
CA ILE A 379 13.83 -6.28 3.03
C ILE A 379 14.69 -6.29 4.29
N GLN A 380 15.47 -5.22 4.48
CA GLN A 380 16.35 -5.03 5.62
C GLN A 380 15.60 -4.48 6.84
N ASP A 381 14.71 -3.52 6.61
CA ASP A 381 13.95 -2.86 7.69
C ASP A 381 12.60 -2.38 7.19
N ILE A 382 11.60 -2.49 8.06
CA ILE A 382 10.31 -1.79 7.96
C ILE A 382 10.11 -1.03 9.26
N HIS A 383 9.79 0.26 9.13
CA HIS A 383 9.54 1.15 10.27
C HIS A 383 8.44 2.16 9.95
N ILE A 384 7.93 2.82 10.96
CA ILE A 384 7.01 3.94 10.80
C ILE A 384 7.54 5.16 11.55
N LEU A 385 7.27 6.34 10.99
CA LEU A 385 7.30 7.60 11.70
C LEU A 385 5.86 8.11 11.82
N PRO A 386 5.22 8.03 12.99
CA PRO A 386 3.90 8.61 13.19
C PRO A 386 3.90 10.10 12.87
N THR A 387 2.82 10.57 12.24
CA THR A 387 2.60 12.00 11.95
C THR A 387 1.26 12.44 12.49
N TRP A 388 1.12 13.74 12.70
CA TRP A 388 -0.11 14.36 13.18
C TRP A 388 -0.38 15.65 12.41
N VAL A 389 -1.63 15.85 11.99
CA VAL A 389 -2.06 17.10 11.35
C VAL A 389 -2.39 18.12 12.42
N ASN A 390 -1.49 19.09 12.61
CA ASN A 390 -1.72 20.22 13.51
C ASN A 390 -2.49 21.32 12.80
N ALA A 391 -3.74 21.54 13.20
CA ALA A 391 -4.54 22.68 12.78
C ALA A 391 -4.34 23.84 13.76
N TYR A 392 -3.46 24.77 13.42
CA TYR A 392 -3.03 25.89 14.27
C TYR A 392 -3.76 27.20 13.90
N GLN A 393 -4.25 27.96 14.88
CA GLN A 393 -4.82 29.29 14.66
C GLN A 393 -3.72 30.33 14.62
N GLY A 394 -3.33 30.75 13.41
CA GLY A 394 -2.43 31.87 13.20
C GLY A 394 -3.11 33.22 13.44
N GLU A 395 -2.38 34.35 13.26
CA GLU A 395 -2.89 35.69 13.50
C GLU A 395 -4.13 36.02 12.64
N ASP A 396 -4.07 35.69 11.31
CA ASP A 396 -5.10 36.08 10.35
C ASP A 396 -5.89 34.89 9.79
N LYS A 397 -5.37 33.67 9.86
CA LYS A 397 -5.97 32.47 9.27
C LYS A 397 -5.57 31.19 10.00
N GLN A 398 -6.36 30.14 9.82
CA GLN A 398 -5.98 28.79 10.26
C GLN A 398 -4.88 28.26 9.37
N LEU A 399 -3.85 27.66 9.97
CA LEU A 399 -2.71 27.03 9.34
C LEU A 399 -2.76 25.53 9.62
N TYR A 400 -2.16 24.75 8.71
CA TYR A 400 -2.10 23.29 8.84
C TYR A 400 -0.67 22.83 8.62
N TYR A 401 -0.17 22.00 9.52
CA TYR A 401 1.19 21.45 9.47
C TYR A 401 1.16 19.94 9.60
N ILE A 402 1.99 19.26 8.82
CA ILE A 402 2.30 17.83 9.03
C ILE A 402 3.43 17.77 10.07
N MET A 403 3.09 17.28 11.25
CA MET A 403 4.02 17.19 12.37
C MET A 403 4.61 15.78 12.46
N PRO A 404 5.95 15.58 12.31
CA PRO A 404 6.58 14.29 12.55
C PRO A 404 6.64 14.00 14.05
N LEU A 405 6.11 12.89 14.53
CA LEU A 405 6.08 12.55 15.95
C LEU A 405 7.28 11.68 16.34
N ASP A 406 8.48 12.21 16.19
CA ASP A 406 9.71 11.55 16.63
C ASP A 406 10.06 11.77 18.12
N THR A 407 11.31 11.58 18.50
CA THR A 407 11.75 11.62 19.90
C THR A 407 11.78 13.01 20.53
N GLU A 408 11.73 14.08 19.74
CA GLU A 408 11.94 15.47 20.20
C GLU A 408 10.62 16.23 20.42
N LEU A 409 9.57 15.55 20.88
CA LEU A 409 8.23 16.15 21.06
C LEU A 409 8.22 17.37 22.01
N GLU A 410 9.21 17.49 22.89
CA GLU A 410 9.27 18.59 23.88
C GLU A 410 9.63 19.95 23.26
N SER A 411 10.29 19.96 22.09
CA SER A 411 10.66 21.20 21.39
C SER A 411 9.52 21.83 20.59
N TRP A 412 8.34 21.23 20.58
CA TRP A 412 7.27 21.58 19.64
C TRP A 412 6.42 22.76 20.08
N GLU A 413 6.54 23.21 21.34
CA GLU A 413 5.98 24.48 21.76
C GLU A 413 6.48 25.64 20.89
N ASP A 414 7.74 25.58 20.45
CA ASP A 414 8.35 26.57 19.56
C ASP A 414 7.71 26.58 18.16
N PHE A 415 6.95 25.54 17.81
CA PHE A 415 6.29 25.35 16.52
C PHE A 415 4.78 25.61 16.56
N GLY A 416 4.27 26.25 17.61
CA GLY A 416 2.87 26.59 17.75
C GLY A 416 1.98 25.43 18.23
N VAL A 417 2.56 24.38 18.78
CA VAL A 417 1.79 23.32 19.45
C VAL A 417 1.48 23.79 20.86
N GLU A 418 0.26 24.28 21.08
CA GLU A 418 -0.18 24.80 22.39
C GLU A 418 -0.34 23.68 23.42
N ASN A 419 -0.58 22.44 23.00
CA ASN A 419 -0.84 21.32 23.89
C ASN A 419 -0.05 20.06 23.47
N LEU A 420 1.12 19.89 24.05
CA LEU A 420 1.97 18.72 23.80
C LEU A 420 1.29 17.38 24.14
N ASN A 421 0.25 17.36 24.99
CA ASN A 421 -0.48 16.12 25.24
C ASN A 421 -1.15 15.59 23.97
N GLU A 422 -1.58 16.44 23.03
CA GLU A 422 -2.20 16.00 21.76
C GLU A 422 -1.20 15.26 20.88
N THR A 423 0.06 15.69 20.85
CA THR A 423 1.13 14.99 20.09
C THR A 423 1.43 13.62 20.70
N TYR A 424 1.52 13.53 22.04
CA TYR A 424 1.71 12.25 22.74
C TYR A 424 0.51 11.32 22.52
N ASP A 425 -0.70 11.84 22.60
CA ASP A 425 -1.91 11.04 22.42
C ASP A 425 -2.03 10.55 20.97
N SER A 426 -1.69 11.36 19.97
CA SER A 426 -1.62 10.95 18.56
C SER A 426 -0.58 9.84 18.36
N TYR A 427 0.64 10.03 18.88
CA TYR A 427 1.69 9.01 18.83
C TYR A 427 1.21 7.67 19.40
N LYS A 428 0.59 7.69 20.60
CA LYS A 428 0.07 6.48 21.26
C LYS A 428 -1.06 5.83 20.48
N ARG A 429 -1.99 6.63 19.91
CA ARG A 429 -3.09 6.08 19.11
C ARG A 429 -2.56 5.35 17.88
N THR A 430 -1.63 5.95 17.16
CA THR A 430 -1.00 5.34 15.97
C THR A 430 -0.28 4.04 16.34
N LEU A 431 0.54 4.05 17.39
CA LEU A 431 1.28 2.86 17.79
C LEU A 431 0.42 1.79 18.47
N ALA A 432 -0.70 2.15 19.09
CA ALA A 432 -1.64 1.17 19.62
C ALA A 432 -2.29 0.32 18.50
N ILE A 433 -2.43 0.90 17.30
CA ILE A 433 -3.01 0.22 16.13
C ILE A 433 -1.94 -0.53 15.34
N VAL A 434 -0.85 0.13 14.97
CA VAL A 434 0.17 -0.42 14.07
C VAL A 434 1.25 -1.21 14.80
N GLY A 435 1.58 -0.79 16.02
CA GLY A 435 2.73 -1.30 16.78
C GLY A 435 2.71 -2.81 17.05
N PRO A 436 1.59 -3.46 17.38
CA PRO A 436 1.58 -4.89 17.65
C PRO A 436 2.13 -5.73 16.50
N GLY A 437 1.58 -5.62 15.29
CA GLY A 437 2.04 -6.38 14.12
C GLY A 437 3.43 -5.96 13.65
N LEU A 438 3.73 -4.65 13.67
CA LEU A 438 5.05 -4.14 13.31
C LEU A 438 6.15 -4.67 14.23
N ASN A 439 5.91 -4.72 15.55
CA ASN A 439 6.90 -5.22 16.49
C ASN A 439 7.07 -6.74 16.41
N GLU A 440 6.01 -7.50 16.10
CA GLU A 440 6.11 -8.92 15.81
C GLU A 440 7.04 -9.17 14.61
N TYR A 441 6.88 -8.41 13.52
CA TYR A 441 7.81 -8.45 12.39
C TYR A 441 9.24 -8.09 12.81
N ARG A 442 9.45 -6.96 13.52
CA ARG A 442 10.78 -6.49 13.89
C ARG A 442 11.52 -7.48 14.79
N GLU A 443 10.83 -8.09 15.76
CA GLU A 443 11.38 -9.14 16.61
C GLU A 443 11.77 -10.38 15.78
N ALA A 444 10.92 -10.82 14.85
CA ALA A 444 11.22 -11.94 13.96
C ALA A 444 12.42 -11.68 13.04
N ALA A 445 12.59 -10.43 12.61
CA ALA A 445 13.73 -9.97 11.81
C ALA A 445 14.99 -9.69 12.65
N GLY A 446 14.95 -9.83 13.98
CA GLY A 446 16.05 -9.51 14.89
C GLY A 446 16.31 -8.02 15.06
N LEU A 447 15.35 -7.18 14.72
CA LEU A 447 15.39 -5.72 14.86
C LEU A 447 14.87 -5.29 16.23
N GLN A 448 15.27 -4.09 16.67
CA GLN A 448 14.72 -3.52 17.91
C GLN A 448 13.24 -3.15 17.71
N PRO A 449 12.35 -3.53 18.64
CA PRO A 449 10.95 -3.11 18.60
C PRO A 449 10.82 -1.58 18.58
N GLN A 450 9.82 -1.07 17.88
CA GLN A 450 9.47 0.34 17.95
C GLN A 450 8.81 0.61 19.32
N PRO A 451 9.24 1.63 20.08
CA PRO A 451 8.66 1.91 21.38
C PRO A 451 7.16 2.23 21.27
N LEU A 452 6.31 1.51 22.00
CA LEU A 452 4.86 1.73 22.01
C LEU A 452 4.46 2.94 22.85
N GLU A 453 5.33 3.34 23.79
CA GLU A 453 5.15 4.52 24.64
C GLU A 453 6.44 5.33 24.65
N LYS A 454 6.30 6.66 24.57
CA LYS A 454 7.39 7.58 24.90
C LYS A 454 7.27 7.94 26.37
N GLU A 455 8.38 7.82 27.09
CA GLU A 455 8.45 8.36 28.45
C GLU A 455 8.38 9.90 28.35
N LYS A 456 7.45 10.50 29.13
CA LYS A 456 7.51 11.96 29.38
C LYS A 456 8.74 12.19 30.25
N ASN A 457 9.77 12.81 29.70
CA ASN A 457 10.92 13.25 30.48
C ASN A 457 10.55 14.40 31.42
#